data_5890b9144fca3195f9117d5f8b810951
#
_entry.id   5890b9144fca3195f9117d5f8b810951
#
_cell.length_a   1.000
_cell.length_b   1.000
_cell.length_c   1.000
_cell.angle_alpha   90.00
_cell.angle_beta   90.00
_cell.angle_gamma   90.00
#
_symmetry.space_group_name_H-M   'P 1'
#
loop_
_entity.id
_entity.type
_entity.pdbx_description
1 polymer ?
#
loop_
_entity_poly.entity_id
_entity_poly.type
_entity_poly.pdbx_seq_one_letter_code
_entity_poly.pdbx_strand_id
1 'polypeptide(L)'
;MAPACIVGQPQPPVGWVGDGLSITPMSNRLTQIATRTGDDGSTGLGDGTRVPKHHLRVAAMGDVDELNSGLGVLLAEPLPPDLRELLVLIQHELFNLGGELCIPGYSLLKDSAVARLDAALARYNAALPRLAEFILPAGTRSAALAHVSRTVARRAERAVVALSAQEAVNAAPRQYLNRLSDLLFVLARVLNRANLDSLGGDDVYWRSERLAAQSDVQDSPADTAAPDLSSDQQRINS
;
A
#
# COMPACT_ATOMS: atom_id res chain seq x y z
N MET A 1 -17.47 -9.35 7.42
CA MET A 1 -17.13 -10.76 7.68
C MET A 1 -15.64 -10.78 8.01
N ALA A 2 -15.23 -11.04 9.25
CA ALA A 2 -13.81 -11.17 9.54
C ALA A 2 -13.30 -12.43 8.79
N PRO A 3 -12.12 -12.37 8.14
CA PRO A 3 -11.57 -13.53 7.46
C PRO A 3 -11.38 -14.66 8.47
N ALA A 4 -11.88 -15.83 8.13
CA ALA A 4 -11.52 -17.03 8.88
C ALA A 4 -10.00 -17.20 8.70
N CYS A 5 -9.24 -17.26 9.81
CA CYS A 5 -7.81 -17.52 9.76
C CYS A 5 -7.53 -18.83 9.04
N ILE A 6 -7.27 -18.76 7.75
CA ILE A 6 -6.85 -19.91 6.94
C ILE A 6 -5.32 -19.91 6.98
N VAL A 7 -4.75 -20.44 8.06
CA VAL A 7 -3.30 -20.67 8.14
C VAL A 7 -3.04 -22.09 7.62
N GLY A 8 -2.46 -22.18 6.43
CA GLY A 8 -1.79 -23.40 5.99
C GLY A 8 -0.60 -23.66 6.90
N GLN A 9 -0.68 -24.64 7.80
CA GLN A 9 0.46 -25.02 8.62
C GLN A 9 1.57 -25.60 7.76
N PRO A 10 2.84 -25.22 7.97
CA PRO A 10 3.95 -26.00 7.43
C PRO A 10 3.87 -27.42 8.02
N GLN A 11 3.98 -28.42 7.18
CA GLN A 11 4.08 -29.82 7.59
C GLN A 11 5.20 -29.94 8.63
N PRO A 12 4.95 -30.53 9.81
CA PRO A 12 6.03 -30.78 10.77
C PRO A 12 7.01 -31.77 10.16
N PRO A 13 8.31 -31.64 10.45
CA PRO A 13 9.28 -32.63 10.04
C PRO A 13 8.90 -34.00 10.60
N VAL A 14 9.01 -35.02 9.77
CA VAL A 14 8.73 -36.40 10.13
C VAL A 14 9.59 -36.81 11.34
N GLY A 15 8.99 -36.94 12.53
CA GLY A 15 9.74 -37.37 13.72
C GLY A 15 9.26 -36.81 15.07
N TRP A 16 8.17 -36.05 15.16
CA TRP A 16 7.66 -35.58 16.45
C TRP A 16 6.54 -36.51 16.97
N VAL A 17 6.89 -37.35 17.98
CA VAL A 17 5.96 -38.06 18.85
C VAL A 17 5.88 -37.23 20.14
N GLY A 18 4.79 -36.50 20.32
CA GLY A 18 4.56 -35.67 21.50
C GLY A 18 3.07 -35.48 21.75
N ASP A 19 2.67 -35.94 22.86
CA ASP A 19 1.39 -35.93 23.58
C ASP A 19 0.24 -35.04 23.10
N GLY A 20 -0.86 -35.70 22.69
CA GLY A 20 -2.24 -35.46 23.12
C GLY A 20 -2.92 -34.11 22.89
N LEU A 21 -2.65 -33.37 21.80
CA LEU A 21 -3.56 -32.34 21.31
C LEU A 21 -4.39 -32.90 20.17
N SER A 22 -5.67 -33.17 20.41
CA SER A 22 -6.64 -33.55 19.38
C SER A 22 -6.77 -32.42 18.36
N ILE A 23 -5.96 -32.49 17.30
CA ILE A 23 -6.08 -31.61 16.14
C ILE A 23 -7.28 -32.11 15.34
N THR A 24 -8.41 -31.45 15.46
CA THR A 24 -9.56 -31.69 14.57
C THR A 24 -9.09 -31.42 13.15
N PRO A 25 -9.29 -32.33 12.19
CA PRO A 25 -8.79 -32.16 10.84
C PRO A 25 -9.31 -30.88 10.18
N MET A 26 -8.42 -30.03 9.67
CA MET A 26 -8.76 -28.75 9.01
C MET A 26 -9.64 -28.93 7.75
N SER A 27 -9.80 -30.17 7.24
CA SER A 27 -10.54 -30.46 6.00
C SER A 27 -12.02 -30.01 6.02
N ASN A 28 -12.68 -30.00 7.18
CA ASN A 28 -14.10 -29.61 7.26
C ASN A 28 -14.33 -28.08 7.33
N ARG A 29 -13.34 -27.29 7.74
CA ARG A 29 -13.49 -25.83 7.81
C ARG A 29 -13.45 -25.14 6.43
N LEU A 30 -12.75 -25.74 5.46
CA LEU A 30 -12.67 -25.18 4.09
C LEU A 30 -13.89 -25.50 3.26
N THR A 31 -14.66 -26.53 3.61
CA THR A 31 -15.87 -26.93 2.87
C THR A 31 -17.14 -26.28 3.40
N GLN A 32 -17.15 -25.85 4.68
CA GLN A 32 -18.29 -25.17 5.29
C GLN A 32 -17.90 -23.75 5.72
N ILE A 33 -17.99 -22.79 4.79
CA ILE A 33 -17.59 -21.39 5.02
C ILE A 33 -18.51 -20.70 6.04
N ALA A 34 -19.83 -20.94 5.97
CA ALA A 34 -20.80 -20.35 6.88
C ALA A 34 -21.04 -21.24 8.10
N THR A 35 -20.30 -21.01 9.18
CA THR A 35 -20.42 -21.80 10.43
C THR A 35 -21.42 -21.20 11.43
N ARG A 36 -21.83 -19.93 11.27
CA ARG A 36 -22.71 -19.16 12.17
C ARG A 36 -22.23 -19.05 13.62
N THR A 37 -21.00 -19.50 13.91
CA THR A 37 -20.44 -19.49 15.30
C THR A 37 -20.07 -18.09 15.79
N GLY A 38 -20.18 -17.07 14.93
CA GLY A 38 -19.85 -15.68 15.24
C GLY A 38 -21.05 -14.74 15.20
N ASP A 39 -22.29 -15.24 15.14
CA ASP A 39 -23.50 -14.41 15.05
C ASP A 39 -23.78 -13.66 16.37
N ASP A 40 -23.19 -14.13 17.48
CA ASP A 40 -23.20 -13.48 18.79
C ASP A 40 -22.25 -12.25 18.90
N GLY A 41 -21.52 -11.89 17.83
CA GLY A 41 -20.55 -10.81 17.83
C GLY A 41 -19.15 -11.21 18.32
N SER A 42 -18.88 -12.50 18.51
CA SER A 42 -17.55 -13.02 18.85
C SER A 42 -16.90 -13.75 17.67
N THR A 43 -15.57 -13.94 17.73
CA THR A 43 -14.81 -14.73 16.75
C THR A 43 -13.71 -15.52 17.44
N GLY A 44 -13.28 -16.63 16.81
CA GLY A 44 -12.16 -17.44 17.29
C GLY A 44 -10.84 -16.96 16.71
N LEU A 45 -9.80 -16.92 17.51
CA LEU A 45 -8.41 -16.77 17.08
C LEU A 45 -7.81 -18.14 16.70
N GLY A 46 -6.60 -18.12 16.14
CA GLY A 46 -5.93 -19.34 15.68
C GLY A 46 -5.44 -20.26 16.81
N ASP A 47 -5.30 -19.76 18.03
CA ASP A 47 -5.01 -20.51 19.24
C ASP A 47 -6.26 -21.13 19.91
N GLY A 48 -7.44 -20.91 19.33
CA GLY A 48 -8.72 -21.39 19.84
C GLY A 48 -9.41 -20.45 20.83
N THR A 49 -8.79 -19.37 21.26
CA THR A 49 -9.43 -18.36 22.12
C THR A 49 -10.53 -17.62 21.35
N ARG A 50 -11.56 -17.15 22.08
CA ARG A 50 -12.62 -16.34 21.49
C ARG A 50 -12.54 -14.91 22.01
N VAL A 51 -12.67 -13.96 21.10
CA VAL A 51 -12.65 -12.53 21.39
C VAL A 51 -13.85 -11.84 20.71
N PRO A 52 -14.30 -10.68 21.22
CA PRO A 52 -15.32 -9.90 20.52
C PRO A 52 -14.79 -9.41 19.18
N LYS A 53 -15.66 -9.30 18.17
CA LYS A 53 -15.26 -8.87 16.80
C LYS A 53 -14.70 -7.46 16.74
N HIS A 54 -14.95 -6.61 17.75
CA HIS A 54 -14.37 -5.27 17.88
C HIS A 54 -12.99 -5.25 18.57
N HIS A 55 -12.42 -6.40 18.89
CA HIS A 55 -11.08 -6.50 19.50
C HIS A 55 -10.02 -5.95 18.55
N LEU A 56 -8.99 -5.25 19.07
CA LEU A 56 -7.95 -4.61 18.27
C LEU A 56 -7.22 -5.60 17.33
N ARG A 57 -7.03 -6.84 17.79
CA ARG A 57 -6.43 -7.90 16.97
C ARG A 57 -7.28 -8.24 15.76
N VAL A 58 -8.59 -8.33 15.92
CA VAL A 58 -9.54 -8.59 14.83
C VAL A 58 -9.58 -7.40 13.86
N ALA A 59 -9.54 -6.18 14.38
CA ALA A 59 -9.47 -4.97 13.56
C ALA A 59 -8.18 -4.94 12.72
N ALA A 60 -7.01 -5.19 13.34
CA ALA A 60 -5.73 -5.23 12.63
C ALA A 60 -5.70 -6.32 11.55
N MET A 61 -6.22 -7.51 11.83
CA MET A 61 -6.36 -8.58 10.84
C MET A 61 -7.27 -8.18 9.68
N GLY A 62 -8.38 -7.48 9.96
CA GLY A 62 -9.32 -6.99 8.96
C GLY A 62 -8.67 -5.95 8.03
N ASP A 63 -7.90 -5.02 8.58
CA ASP A 63 -7.19 -4.01 7.78
C ASP A 63 -6.09 -4.63 6.89
N VAL A 64 -5.41 -5.67 7.37
CA VAL A 64 -4.42 -6.42 6.57
C VAL A 64 -5.10 -7.19 5.44
N ASP A 65 -6.26 -7.80 5.70
CA ASP A 65 -7.04 -8.51 4.68
C ASP A 65 -7.60 -7.54 3.63
N GLU A 66 -8.07 -6.37 4.03
CA GLU A 66 -8.50 -5.31 3.11
C GLU A 66 -7.35 -4.84 2.22
N LEU A 67 -6.14 -4.66 2.79
CA LEU A 67 -4.94 -4.34 2.03
C LEU A 67 -4.64 -5.42 0.99
N ASN A 68 -4.67 -6.68 1.39
CA ASN A 68 -4.42 -7.82 0.51
C ASN A 68 -5.45 -7.91 -0.63
N SER A 69 -6.72 -7.65 -0.31
CA SER A 69 -7.80 -7.57 -1.29
C SER A 69 -7.62 -6.39 -2.24
N GLY A 70 -7.17 -5.23 -1.73
CA GLY A 70 -6.83 -4.06 -2.54
C GLY A 70 -5.70 -4.32 -3.53
N LEU A 71 -4.68 -5.09 -3.13
CA LEU A 71 -3.63 -5.55 -4.05
C LEU A 71 -4.19 -6.51 -5.11
N GLY A 72 -5.18 -7.34 -4.77
CA GLY A 72 -5.90 -8.16 -5.74
C GLY A 72 -6.58 -7.34 -6.82
N VAL A 73 -7.19 -6.21 -6.46
CA VAL A 73 -7.78 -5.25 -7.43
C VAL A 73 -6.70 -4.63 -8.31
N LEU A 74 -5.57 -4.20 -7.74
CA LEU A 74 -4.43 -3.69 -8.50
C LEU A 74 -3.87 -4.75 -9.47
N LEU A 75 -3.76 -6.01 -9.05
CA LEU A 75 -3.29 -7.12 -9.85
C LEU A 75 -4.24 -7.48 -11.02
N ALA A 76 -5.50 -7.06 -10.97
CA ALA A 76 -6.45 -7.24 -12.08
C ALA A 76 -6.18 -6.26 -13.24
N GLU A 77 -5.41 -5.20 -13.01
CA GLU A 77 -5.01 -4.24 -14.05
C GLU A 77 -3.81 -4.78 -14.89
N PRO A 78 -3.60 -4.24 -16.09
CA PRO A 78 -2.36 -4.46 -16.82
C PRO A 78 -1.17 -3.95 -16.00
N LEU A 79 -0.17 -4.81 -15.77
CA LEU A 79 1.02 -4.49 -14.99
C LEU A 79 2.27 -5.04 -15.68
N PRO A 80 3.43 -4.36 -15.54
CA PRO A 80 4.71 -4.95 -15.90
C PRO A 80 4.90 -6.32 -15.22
N PRO A 81 5.45 -7.33 -15.92
CA PRO A 81 5.55 -8.69 -15.38
C PRO A 81 6.29 -8.78 -14.03
N ASP A 82 7.40 -8.07 -13.88
CA ASP A 82 8.20 -8.05 -12.66
C ASP A 82 7.48 -7.39 -11.47
N LEU A 83 6.67 -6.38 -11.74
CA LEU A 83 5.79 -5.75 -10.74
C LEU A 83 4.67 -6.72 -10.31
N ARG A 84 4.08 -7.42 -11.26
CA ARG A 84 3.05 -8.44 -10.98
C ARG A 84 3.60 -9.53 -10.07
N GLU A 85 4.77 -10.09 -10.38
CA GLU A 85 5.42 -11.11 -9.55
C GLU A 85 5.70 -10.61 -8.13
N LEU A 86 6.21 -9.40 -8.00
CA LEU A 86 6.45 -8.78 -6.70
C LEU A 86 5.16 -8.62 -5.88
N LEU A 87 4.07 -8.11 -6.50
CA LEU A 87 2.80 -7.91 -5.81
C LEU A 87 2.14 -9.23 -5.39
N VAL A 88 2.26 -10.28 -6.20
CA VAL A 88 1.80 -11.63 -5.81
C VAL A 88 2.57 -12.15 -4.60
N LEU A 89 3.90 -11.98 -4.58
CA LEU A 89 4.71 -12.34 -3.42
C LEU A 89 4.27 -11.56 -2.16
N ILE A 90 4.02 -10.25 -2.30
CA ILE A 90 3.53 -9.41 -1.21
C ILE A 90 2.17 -9.91 -0.69
N GLN A 91 1.27 -10.37 -1.55
CA GLN A 91 0.00 -10.97 -1.11
C GLN A 91 0.21 -12.20 -0.23
N HIS A 92 1.14 -13.08 -0.58
CA HIS A 92 1.50 -14.24 0.27
C HIS A 92 2.09 -13.80 1.61
N GLU A 93 2.93 -12.78 1.62
CA GLU A 93 3.53 -12.24 2.85
C GLU A 93 2.49 -11.55 3.75
N LEU A 94 1.52 -10.83 3.18
CA LEU A 94 0.38 -10.26 3.92
C LEU A 94 -0.52 -11.36 4.49
N PHE A 95 -0.68 -12.47 3.80
CA PHE A 95 -1.40 -13.62 4.32
C PHE A 95 -0.68 -14.23 5.53
N ASN A 96 0.64 -14.37 5.46
CA ASN A 96 1.46 -14.80 6.59
C ASN A 96 1.38 -13.81 7.76
N LEU A 97 1.40 -12.50 7.49
CA LEU A 97 1.24 -11.45 8.50
C LEU A 97 -0.12 -11.56 9.21
N GLY A 98 -1.21 -11.74 8.43
CA GLY A 98 -2.54 -11.96 8.99
C GLY A 98 -2.60 -13.23 9.87
N GLY A 99 -1.93 -14.31 9.44
CA GLY A 99 -1.78 -15.54 10.22
C GLY A 99 -1.02 -15.34 11.53
N GLU A 100 0.07 -14.56 11.49
CA GLU A 100 0.82 -14.20 12.71
C GLU A 100 -0.04 -13.40 13.69
N LEU A 101 -0.81 -12.42 13.20
CA LEU A 101 -1.75 -11.68 14.03
C LEU A 101 -2.87 -12.56 14.58
N CYS A 102 -3.29 -13.59 13.85
CA CYS A 102 -4.34 -14.51 14.27
C CYS A 102 -3.93 -15.42 15.44
N ILE A 103 -2.63 -15.69 15.61
CA ILE A 103 -2.11 -16.59 16.64
C ILE A 103 -1.21 -15.80 17.58
N PRO A 104 -1.69 -15.38 18.77
CA PRO A 104 -0.88 -14.65 19.73
C PRO A 104 0.43 -15.39 20.07
N GLY A 105 1.56 -14.65 20.02
CA GLY A 105 2.88 -15.19 20.30
C GLY A 105 3.53 -16.00 19.16
N TYR A 106 2.87 -16.13 18.02
CA TYR A 106 3.43 -16.82 16.86
C TYR A 106 4.21 -15.85 15.96
N SER A 107 5.19 -16.37 15.18
CA SER A 107 5.97 -15.60 14.21
C SER A 107 6.02 -16.34 12.90
N LEU A 108 5.46 -15.73 11.86
CA LEU A 108 5.42 -16.25 10.48
C LEU A 108 6.17 -15.35 9.51
N LEU A 109 6.05 -14.05 9.68
CA LEU A 109 6.70 -13.07 8.82
C LEU A 109 8.18 -12.96 9.20
N LYS A 110 9.06 -13.29 8.26
CA LYS A 110 10.51 -13.29 8.47
C LYS A 110 11.10 -11.90 8.21
N ASP A 111 12.19 -11.56 8.87
CA ASP A 111 12.94 -10.32 8.62
C ASP A 111 13.38 -10.19 7.16
N SER A 112 13.61 -11.32 6.47
CA SER A 112 13.91 -11.34 5.05
C SER A 112 12.79 -10.77 4.16
N ALA A 113 11.53 -10.77 4.63
CA ALA A 113 10.42 -10.13 3.92
C ALA A 113 10.56 -8.61 3.94
N VAL A 114 10.93 -8.03 5.09
CA VAL A 114 11.21 -6.59 5.20
C VAL A 114 12.37 -6.20 4.30
N ALA A 115 13.47 -6.97 4.35
CA ALA A 115 14.65 -6.73 3.51
C ALA A 115 14.33 -6.79 2.00
N ARG A 116 13.41 -7.66 1.57
CA ARG A 116 12.95 -7.68 0.17
C ARG A 116 12.22 -6.41 -0.22
N LEU A 117 11.37 -5.86 0.65
CA LEU A 117 10.70 -4.59 0.38
C LEU A 117 11.71 -3.44 0.29
N ASP A 118 12.72 -3.40 1.16
CA ASP A 118 13.80 -2.42 1.10
C ASP A 118 14.56 -2.49 -0.23
N ALA A 119 14.91 -3.70 -0.67
CA ALA A 119 15.59 -3.92 -1.94
C ALA A 119 14.71 -3.51 -3.15
N ALA A 120 13.43 -3.86 -3.13
CA ALA A 120 12.47 -3.47 -4.17
C ALA A 120 12.30 -1.93 -4.21
N LEU A 121 12.14 -1.31 -3.04
CA LEU A 121 12.04 0.15 -2.90
C LEU A 121 13.27 0.84 -3.52
N ALA A 122 14.47 0.41 -3.16
CA ALA A 122 15.72 0.95 -3.70
C ALA A 122 15.78 0.79 -5.23
N ARG A 123 15.48 -0.41 -5.75
CA ARG A 123 15.49 -0.71 -7.18
C ARG A 123 14.55 0.20 -7.98
N TYR A 124 13.29 0.27 -7.58
CA TYR A 124 12.29 1.02 -8.35
C TYR A 124 12.47 2.54 -8.21
N ASN A 125 12.86 3.01 -7.01
CA ASN A 125 13.09 4.43 -6.79
C ASN A 125 14.32 4.97 -7.55
N ALA A 126 15.34 4.16 -7.77
CA ALA A 126 16.56 4.56 -8.49
C ALA A 126 16.28 4.97 -9.95
N ALA A 127 15.23 4.40 -10.57
CA ALA A 127 14.84 4.71 -11.94
C ALA A 127 13.92 5.93 -12.07
N LEU A 128 13.47 6.51 -10.95
CA LEU A 128 12.53 7.62 -10.94
C LEU A 128 13.24 8.98 -10.83
N PRO A 129 12.73 10.03 -11.49
CA PRO A 129 13.23 11.38 -11.29
C PRO A 129 13.00 11.83 -9.85
N ARG A 130 13.85 12.74 -9.37
CA ARG A 130 13.66 13.36 -8.05
C ARG A 130 12.36 14.14 -8.02
N LEU A 131 11.62 14.04 -6.92
CA LEU A 131 10.45 14.87 -6.69
C LEU A 131 10.90 16.25 -6.22
N ALA A 132 10.47 17.28 -6.92
CA ALA A 132 10.65 18.68 -6.52
C ALA A 132 9.45 19.17 -5.69
N GLU A 133 8.26 18.58 -5.92
CA GLU A 133 7.00 18.96 -5.32
C GLU A 133 6.19 17.72 -4.90
N PHE A 134 5.16 17.93 -4.08
CA PHE A 134 4.21 16.88 -3.74
C PHE A 134 3.43 16.43 -4.97
N ILE A 135 3.08 15.14 -4.99
CA ILE A 135 2.23 14.56 -6.03
C ILE A 135 0.85 14.21 -5.45
N LEU A 136 -0.16 14.32 -6.30
CA LEU A 136 -1.50 13.86 -6.01
C LEU A 136 -1.60 12.34 -6.19
N PRO A 137 -2.46 11.65 -5.44
CA PRO A 137 -2.74 10.22 -5.64
C PRO A 137 -3.62 10.00 -6.88
N ALA A 138 -3.07 10.26 -8.07
CA ALA A 138 -3.76 10.30 -9.35
C ALA A 138 -2.85 9.77 -10.47
N GLY A 139 -3.34 9.83 -11.70
CA GLY A 139 -2.66 9.35 -12.91
C GLY A 139 -3.37 8.15 -13.53
N THR A 140 -2.64 7.14 -13.97
CA THR A 140 -3.22 5.91 -14.51
C THR A 140 -4.08 5.20 -13.47
N ARG A 141 -5.02 4.37 -13.92
CA ARG A 141 -5.88 3.59 -13.02
C ARG A 141 -5.05 2.68 -12.10
N SER A 142 -4.03 2.02 -12.62
CA SER A 142 -3.12 1.19 -11.82
C SER A 142 -2.33 2.00 -10.78
N ALA A 143 -1.87 3.21 -11.14
CA ALA A 143 -1.21 4.12 -10.19
C ALA A 143 -2.17 4.59 -9.08
N ALA A 144 -3.40 4.96 -9.43
CA ALA A 144 -4.41 5.38 -8.45
C ALA A 144 -4.75 4.23 -7.48
N LEU A 145 -4.87 2.97 -7.98
CA LEU A 145 -5.10 1.79 -7.13
C LEU A 145 -3.91 1.47 -6.23
N ALA A 146 -2.67 1.69 -6.70
CA ALA A 146 -1.49 1.58 -5.85
C ALA A 146 -1.52 2.62 -4.71
N HIS A 147 -1.96 3.85 -4.98
CA HIS A 147 -2.16 4.86 -3.94
C HIS A 147 -3.28 4.51 -2.95
N VAL A 148 -4.40 3.91 -3.41
CA VAL A 148 -5.44 3.39 -2.51
C VAL A 148 -4.84 2.32 -1.60
N SER A 149 -4.16 1.32 -2.16
CA SER A 149 -3.50 0.25 -1.39
C SER A 149 -2.46 0.82 -0.40
N ARG A 150 -1.71 1.86 -0.79
CA ARG A 150 -0.80 2.58 0.10
C ARG A 150 -1.52 3.17 1.32
N THR A 151 -2.67 3.79 1.13
CA THR A 151 -3.41 4.39 2.25
C THR A 151 -4.01 3.33 3.17
N VAL A 152 -4.44 2.19 2.63
CA VAL A 152 -4.88 1.03 3.40
C VAL A 152 -3.71 0.41 4.18
N ALA A 153 -2.51 0.27 3.57
CA ALA A 153 -1.30 -0.20 4.26
C ALA A 153 -0.98 0.67 5.49
N ARG A 154 -1.08 1.99 5.36
CA ARG A 154 -0.89 2.94 6.47
C ARG A 154 -1.98 2.82 7.55
N ARG A 155 -3.21 2.45 7.19
CA ARG A 155 -4.27 2.17 8.16
C ARG A 155 -3.98 0.86 8.90
N ALA A 156 -3.63 -0.21 8.19
CA ALA A 156 -3.23 -1.49 8.78
C ALA A 156 -2.03 -1.34 9.72
N GLU A 157 -1.02 -0.54 9.34
CA GLU A 157 0.11 -0.20 10.20
C GLU A 157 -0.36 0.42 11.52
N ARG A 158 -1.23 1.45 11.46
CA ARG A 158 -1.76 2.09 12.67
C ARG A 158 -2.56 1.12 13.54
N ALA A 159 -3.33 0.20 12.94
CA ALA A 159 -4.06 -0.81 13.69
C ALA A 159 -3.12 -1.80 14.41
N VAL A 160 -2.04 -2.23 13.75
CA VAL A 160 -0.99 -3.06 14.38
C VAL A 160 -0.26 -2.30 15.49
N VAL A 161 0.01 -1.01 15.32
CA VAL A 161 0.61 -0.16 16.36
C VAL A 161 -0.34 -0.04 17.57
N ALA A 162 -1.64 0.17 17.35
CA ALA A 162 -2.64 0.23 18.43
C ALA A 162 -2.73 -1.10 19.17
N LEU A 163 -2.71 -2.24 18.45
CA LEU A 163 -2.66 -3.57 19.06
C LEU A 163 -1.39 -3.75 19.90
N SER A 164 -0.21 -3.35 19.38
CA SER A 164 1.07 -3.51 20.07
C SER A 164 1.21 -2.69 21.36
N ALA A 165 0.34 -1.70 21.56
CA ALA A 165 0.26 -0.95 22.81
C ALA A 165 -0.46 -1.73 23.95
N GLN A 166 -1.22 -2.77 23.61
CA GLN A 166 -2.00 -3.56 24.57
C GLN A 166 -1.56 -5.02 24.66
N GLU A 167 -0.99 -5.54 23.59
CA GLU A 167 -0.58 -6.94 23.48
C GLU A 167 0.81 -7.07 22.86
N ALA A 168 1.51 -8.16 23.17
CA ALA A 168 2.77 -8.47 22.53
C ALA A 168 2.55 -8.78 21.04
N VAL A 169 3.19 -7.99 20.16
CA VAL A 169 3.26 -8.18 18.72
C VAL A 169 4.71 -8.07 18.28
N ASN A 170 5.16 -8.96 17.40
CA ASN A 170 6.52 -8.91 16.86
C ASN A 170 6.76 -7.61 16.09
N ALA A 171 8.02 -7.22 15.93
CA ALA A 171 8.38 -6.00 15.22
C ALA A 171 8.16 -6.08 13.70
N ALA A 172 8.37 -7.27 13.10
CA ALA A 172 8.33 -7.47 11.66
C ALA A 172 7.00 -7.04 11.00
N PRO A 173 5.80 -7.36 11.51
CA PRO A 173 4.53 -6.89 10.95
C PRO A 173 4.44 -5.38 10.79
N ARG A 174 4.81 -4.61 11.81
CA ARG A 174 4.79 -3.15 11.77
C ARG A 174 5.81 -2.60 10.77
N GLN A 175 7.04 -3.12 10.80
CA GLN A 175 8.11 -2.70 9.87
C GLN A 175 7.73 -3.01 8.43
N TYR A 176 7.15 -4.19 8.19
CA TYR A 176 6.69 -4.61 6.87
C TYR A 176 5.64 -3.66 6.30
N LEU A 177 4.57 -3.37 7.06
CA LEU A 177 3.49 -2.48 6.61
C LEU A 177 3.98 -1.06 6.36
N ASN A 178 4.87 -0.54 7.20
CA ASN A 178 5.50 0.75 6.98
C ASN A 178 6.27 0.76 5.65
N ARG A 179 7.15 -0.19 5.42
CA ARG A 179 7.97 -0.30 4.21
C ARG A 179 7.12 -0.57 2.96
N LEU A 180 6.06 -1.38 3.10
CA LEU A 180 5.12 -1.62 2.00
C LEU A 180 4.40 -0.34 1.57
N SER A 181 4.04 0.52 2.52
CA SER A 181 3.42 1.81 2.18
C SER A 181 4.35 2.70 1.35
N ASP A 182 5.64 2.73 1.67
CA ASP A 182 6.65 3.48 0.90
C ASP A 182 6.86 2.88 -0.49
N LEU A 183 6.93 1.55 -0.57
CA LEU A 183 7.03 0.85 -1.84
C LEU A 183 5.83 1.13 -2.74
N LEU A 184 4.61 1.07 -2.23
CA LEU A 184 3.39 1.35 -3.01
C LEU A 184 3.36 2.79 -3.54
N PHE A 185 3.92 3.76 -2.83
CA PHE A 185 4.12 5.11 -3.34
C PHE A 185 5.06 5.13 -4.56
N VAL A 186 6.19 4.45 -4.45
CA VAL A 186 7.16 4.35 -5.55
C VAL A 186 6.55 3.60 -6.74
N LEU A 187 5.84 2.49 -6.49
CA LEU A 187 5.19 1.71 -7.54
C LEU A 187 4.10 2.51 -8.27
N ALA A 188 3.34 3.36 -7.57
CA ALA A 188 2.38 4.25 -8.22
C ALA A 188 3.05 5.17 -9.24
N ARG A 189 4.22 5.73 -8.91
CA ARG A 189 5.00 6.55 -9.82
C ARG A 189 5.55 5.77 -11.02
N VAL A 190 5.99 4.54 -10.78
CA VAL A 190 6.42 3.62 -11.85
C VAL A 190 5.26 3.31 -12.79
N LEU A 191 4.08 3.02 -12.25
CA LEU A 191 2.87 2.68 -13.01
C LEU A 191 2.36 3.87 -13.85
N ASN A 192 2.51 5.10 -13.38
CA ASN A 192 2.22 6.28 -14.19
C ASN A 192 3.09 6.36 -15.44
N ARG A 193 4.34 5.85 -15.39
CA ARG A 193 5.31 5.89 -16.48
C ARG A 193 5.29 4.65 -17.37
N ALA A 194 4.70 3.55 -16.90
CA ALA A 194 4.65 2.29 -17.65
C ALA A 194 3.80 2.37 -18.93
N ASN A 195 2.90 3.35 -19.05
CA ASN A 195 2.08 3.65 -20.22
C ASN A 195 1.32 2.45 -20.82
N LEU A 196 0.88 1.52 -19.97
CA LEU A 196 0.23 0.28 -20.39
C LEU A 196 -1.21 0.47 -20.84
N ASP A 197 -1.84 1.56 -20.41
CA ASP A 197 -3.23 1.93 -20.74
C ASP A 197 -3.33 3.18 -21.64
N SER A 198 -2.22 3.64 -22.19
CA SER A 198 -2.09 4.85 -23.00
C SER A 198 -2.47 6.15 -22.28
N LEU A 199 -2.76 6.10 -20.98
CA LEU A 199 -3.00 7.25 -20.12
C LEU A 199 -1.76 7.60 -19.26
N GLY A 200 -0.69 6.83 -19.42
CA GLY A 200 0.56 6.98 -18.71
C GLY A 200 1.30 8.26 -19.11
N GLY A 201 2.17 8.69 -18.24
CA GLY A 201 2.95 9.91 -18.42
C GLY A 201 3.84 10.17 -17.23
N ASP A 202 3.68 11.32 -16.63
CA ASP A 202 4.43 11.76 -15.46
C ASP A 202 3.56 11.72 -14.18
N ASP A 203 4.18 12.06 -13.05
CA ASP A 203 3.46 12.27 -11.80
C ASP A 203 2.48 13.43 -11.92
N VAL A 204 1.33 13.32 -11.26
CA VAL A 204 0.36 14.43 -11.16
C VAL A 204 0.79 15.31 -10.00
N TYR A 205 1.35 16.47 -10.28
CA TYR A 205 1.88 17.37 -9.25
C TYR A 205 0.77 18.16 -8.56
N TRP A 206 0.92 18.33 -7.25
CA TRP A 206 0.11 19.26 -6.49
C TRP A 206 0.55 20.70 -6.79
N ARG A 207 -0.40 21.56 -7.12
CA ARG A 207 -0.16 23.00 -7.34
C ARG A 207 -0.59 23.76 -6.10
N SER A 208 0.35 24.33 -5.37
CA SER A 208 0.02 25.25 -4.30
C SER A 208 -0.44 26.59 -4.88
N GLU A 209 -1.36 27.29 -4.22
CA GLU A 209 -1.77 28.65 -4.61
C GLU A 209 -0.57 29.61 -4.69
N ARG A 210 0.46 29.35 -3.89
CA ARG A 210 1.72 30.11 -3.87
C ARG A 210 2.53 29.95 -5.16
N LEU A 211 2.54 28.75 -5.76
CA LEU A 211 3.24 28.47 -7.01
C LEU A 211 2.42 28.93 -8.22
N ALA A 212 1.10 28.84 -8.16
CA ALA A 212 0.20 29.38 -9.16
C ALA A 212 0.37 30.91 -9.31
N ALA A 213 0.43 31.64 -8.19
CA ALA A 213 0.64 33.10 -8.19
C ALA A 213 2.02 33.52 -8.73
N GLN A 214 3.03 32.67 -8.67
CA GLN A 214 4.37 32.94 -9.23
C GLN A 214 4.43 32.69 -10.75
N SER A 215 3.67 31.72 -11.28
CA SER A 215 3.58 31.47 -12.71
C SER A 215 2.82 32.57 -13.46
N ASP A 216 1.78 33.14 -12.85
CA ASP A 216 0.99 34.23 -13.44
C ASP A 216 1.76 35.57 -13.53
N VAL A 217 2.78 35.74 -12.69
CA VAL A 217 3.67 36.93 -12.71
C VAL A 217 4.73 36.82 -13.81
N GLN A 218 5.13 35.60 -14.19
CA GLN A 218 6.14 35.38 -15.26
C GLN A 218 5.56 35.37 -16.66
N ASP A 219 4.26 35.09 -16.83
CA ASP A 219 3.56 35.10 -18.12
C ASP A 219 2.89 36.45 -18.46
N SER A 220 3.12 37.50 -17.69
CA SER A 220 2.66 38.85 -18.05
C SER A 220 3.52 39.37 -19.21
N PRO A 221 2.97 39.63 -20.41
CA PRO A 221 3.76 40.15 -21.53
C PRO A 221 4.35 41.50 -21.13
N ALA A 222 5.67 41.61 -21.18
CA ALA A 222 6.36 42.87 -21.01
C ALA A 222 5.79 43.88 -22.01
N ASP A 223 5.22 44.92 -21.48
CA ASP A 223 4.67 46.06 -22.19
C ASP A 223 5.79 46.72 -23.03
N THR A 224 5.93 46.29 -24.28
CA THR A 224 6.83 46.87 -25.25
C THR A 224 6.05 47.89 -26.10
N ALA A 225 5.76 49.00 -25.51
CA ALA A 225 5.37 50.20 -26.26
C ALA A 225 6.22 51.38 -25.80
N ALA A 226 7.42 51.51 -26.32
CA ALA A 226 8.10 52.82 -26.33
C ALA A 226 7.44 53.69 -27.39
N PRO A 227 6.99 54.91 -27.09
CA PRO A 227 6.50 55.82 -28.12
C PRO A 227 7.68 56.32 -28.94
N ASP A 228 7.60 56.14 -30.26
CA ASP A 228 8.48 56.73 -31.28
C ASP A 228 8.27 58.26 -31.30
N LEU A 229 9.23 59.02 -30.71
CA LEU A 229 9.33 60.46 -30.81
C LEU A 229 10.36 60.85 -31.88
N SER A 230 10.07 60.56 -33.15
CA SER A 230 10.89 61.10 -34.23
C SER A 230 10.05 61.41 -35.47
N SER A 231 9.29 62.52 -35.44
CA SER A 231 8.89 63.23 -36.69
C SER A 231 8.23 64.55 -36.38
N ASP A 232 9.01 65.56 -35.96
CA ASP A 232 8.61 66.95 -36.14
C ASP A 232 9.83 67.88 -36.09
N GLN A 233 10.67 67.83 -37.13
CA GLN A 233 11.61 68.89 -37.42
C GLN A 233 11.95 68.93 -38.91
N GLN A 234 11.03 69.44 -39.73
CA GLN A 234 11.37 70.01 -41.04
C GLN A 234 10.17 70.72 -41.67
N ARG A 235 9.89 71.93 -41.22
CA ARG A 235 9.20 72.96 -42.03
C ARG A 235 9.32 74.34 -41.34
N ILE A 236 10.46 74.96 -41.44
CA ILE A 236 10.60 76.45 -41.44
C ILE A 236 11.90 76.66 -42.18
N ASN A 237 11.81 76.97 -43.49
CA ASN A 237 12.65 77.92 -44.25
C ASN A 237 12.41 77.77 -45.74
N SER A 238 11.47 78.54 -46.28
CA SER A 238 11.53 79.22 -47.55
C SER A 238 10.36 80.17 -47.70
#